data_2ddff066ea1170d7f0c4dfa1b62ca669
#
_entry.id   2ddff066ea1170d7f0c4dfa1b62ca669
#
_cell.length_a   1.000
_cell.length_b   1.000
_cell.length_c   1.000
_cell.angle_alpha   90.00
_cell.angle_beta   90.00
_cell.angle_gamma   90.00
#
_symmetry.space_group_name_H-M   'P 1'
#
loop_
_entity.id
_entity.type
_entity.pdbx_description
1 polymer ?
#
loop_
_entity_poly.entity_id
_entity_poly.type
_entity_poly.pdbx_seq_one_letter_code
_entity_poly.pdbx_strand_id
1 'polypeptide(L)'
;MSPDIAVEIKAAAGDVPVVFINNATPEGQLAKDKYIYVASDEFMAGQYQAEYILEKFAAKDEINVVILKGPKDASGTIGRTEGLKQTLGASGKKINYVFEDNANWNEDIAKELTGMFLKTGRQADCVAANNDDMAIGAVSAFEEAGVNTEPVLFLGVDASAGGCEAIAGGRMDFTVFQPMSAQIETAVKAAANLAEGKGTGEIEGASEDGKYILLPFEKVDINNVAEYQ
;
A
#
# COMPACT_ATOMS: atom_id res chain seq x y z
N MET A 1 -13.68 -1.80 2.85
CA MET A 1 -14.98 -2.46 3.22
C MET A 1 -16.11 -1.57 2.76
N SER A 2 -17.19 -2.11 2.19
CA SER A 2 -18.32 -1.27 1.80
C SER A 2 -19.06 -0.74 3.04
N PRO A 3 -19.69 0.45 2.97
CA PRO A 3 -20.48 1.00 4.08
C PRO A 3 -21.58 0.05 4.57
N ASP A 4 -22.21 -0.68 3.65
CA ASP A 4 -23.30 -1.60 3.96
C ASP A 4 -22.84 -2.77 4.84
N ILE A 5 -21.68 -3.37 4.53
CA ILE A 5 -21.10 -4.45 5.33
C ILE A 5 -20.79 -3.96 6.75
N ALA A 6 -20.23 -2.76 6.91
CA ALA A 6 -19.96 -2.20 8.22
C ALA A 6 -21.26 -2.01 9.06
N VAL A 7 -22.33 -1.56 8.41
CA VAL A 7 -23.66 -1.42 9.05
C VAL A 7 -24.21 -2.78 9.49
N GLU A 8 -24.14 -3.81 8.64
CA GLU A 8 -24.59 -5.15 8.95
C GLU A 8 -23.81 -5.78 10.14
N ILE A 9 -22.47 -5.63 10.12
CA ILE A 9 -21.61 -6.11 11.23
C ILE A 9 -22.02 -5.43 12.55
N LYS A 10 -22.21 -4.11 12.55
CA LYS A 10 -22.61 -3.35 13.74
C LYS A 10 -23.99 -3.76 14.23
N ALA A 11 -24.95 -3.98 13.32
CA ALA A 11 -26.28 -4.45 13.68
C ALA A 11 -26.23 -5.85 14.31
N ALA A 12 -25.42 -6.74 13.78
CA ALA A 12 -25.25 -8.09 14.34
C ALA A 12 -24.51 -8.07 15.70
N ALA A 13 -23.56 -7.14 15.88
CA ALA A 13 -22.80 -7.00 17.12
C ALA A 13 -23.65 -6.40 18.28
N GLY A 14 -24.67 -5.61 17.98
CA GLY A 14 -25.49 -4.95 18.99
C GLY A 14 -24.67 -4.01 19.86
N ASP A 15 -24.56 -4.36 21.16
CA ASP A 15 -23.79 -3.58 22.14
C ASP A 15 -22.31 -4.00 22.24
N VAL A 16 -21.93 -5.09 21.59
CA VAL A 16 -20.53 -5.58 21.60
C VAL A 16 -19.65 -4.65 20.78
N PRO A 17 -18.50 -4.17 21.33
CA PRO A 17 -17.53 -3.40 20.56
C PRO A 17 -16.98 -4.19 19.37
N VAL A 18 -16.63 -3.48 18.27
CA VAL A 18 -16.07 -4.09 17.07
C VAL A 18 -14.75 -3.41 16.73
N VAL A 19 -13.72 -4.21 16.49
CA VAL A 19 -12.43 -3.78 15.97
C VAL A 19 -12.34 -4.19 14.49
N PHE A 20 -12.39 -3.23 13.61
CA PHE A 20 -12.12 -3.43 12.19
C PHE A 20 -10.60 -3.41 11.95
N ILE A 21 -10.11 -4.30 11.09
CA ILE A 21 -8.68 -4.39 10.81
C ILE A 21 -8.39 -4.35 9.30
N ASN A 22 -7.27 -3.77 8.91
CA ASN A 22 -6.70 -3.74 7.56
C ASN A 22 -7.56 -3.03 6.49
N ASN A 23 -8.81 -3.44 6.28
CA ASN A 23 -9.70 -2.78 5.33
C ASN A 23 -10.49 -1.65 5.98
N ALA A 24 -10.28 -0.43 5.51
CA ALA A 24 -10.90 0.75 6.10
C ALA A 24 -12.43 0.66 6.11
N THR A 25 -12.98 0.98 7.26
CA THR A 25 -14.39 1.25 7.45
C THR A 25 -14.62 2.74 7.25
N PRO A 26 -15.68 3.17 6.51
CA PRO A 26 -15.97 4.59 6.37
C PRO A 26 -16.04 5.30 7.74
N GLU A 27 -15.45 6.48 7.83
CA GLU A 27 -15.31 7.23 9.09
C GLU A 27 -16.65 7.39 9.84
N GLY A 28 -17.73 7.65 9.12
CA GLY A 28 -19.08 7.78 9.68
C GLY A 28 -19.63 6.49 10.33
N GLN A 29 -18.94 5.34 10.16
CA GLN A 29 -19.30 4.08 10.81
C GLN A 29 -18.48 3.82 12.08
N LEU A 30 -17.43 4.60 12.33
CA LEU A 30 -16.59 4.49 13.52
C LEU A 30 -17.18 5.28 14.69
N ALA A 31 -16.95 4.77 15.90
CA ALA A 31 -17.38 5.43 17.14
C ALA A 31 -16.32 5.18 18.21
N LYS A 32 -16.00 6.25 18.96
CA LYS A 32 -15.01 6.24 20.05
C LYS A 32 -15.23 5.03 20.95
N ASP A 33 -14.16 4.27 21.18
CA ASP A 33 -14.11 3.12 22.08
C ASP A 33 -15.25 2.08 21.90
N LYS A 34 -15.87 2.05 20.74
CA LYS A 34 -16.94 1.09 20.42
C LYS A 34 -16.76 0.45 19.03
N TYR A 35 -16.55 1.26 18.00
CA TYR A 35 -16.32 0.81 16.61
C TYR A 35 -15.03 1.44 16.14
N ILE A 36 -13.92 0.73 16.29
CA ILE A 36 -12.58 1.27 16.00
C ILE A 36 -11.93 0.58 14.82
N TYR A 37 -10.92 1.23 14.25
CA TYR A 37 -10.16 0.71 13.13
C TYR A 37 -8.67 0.65 13.47
N VAL A 38 -8.06 -0.53 13.30
CA VAL A 38 -6.63 -0.79 13.49
C VAL A 38 -6.01 -1.10 12.15
N ALA A 39 -5.03 -0.31 11.72
CA ALA A 39 -4.36 -0.47 10.44
C ALA A 39 -3.07 0.36 10.37
N SER A 40 -2.56 0.54 9.16
CA SER A 40 -1.57 1.59 8.83
C SER A 40 -2.21 2.67 7.96
N ASP A 41 -1.58 3.84 7.86
CA ASP A 41 -2.04 4.91 6.98
C ASP A 41 -1.62 4.62 5.54
N GLU A 42 -2.54 4.13 4.75
CA GLU A 42 -2.31 3.73 3.36
C GLU A 42 -1.79 4.86 2.45
N PHE A 43 -2.09 6.12 2.81
CA PHE A 43 -1.54 7.28 2.10
C PHE A 43 -0.02 7.35 2.25
N MET A 44 0.50 7.06 3.44
CA MET A 44 1.93 7.05 3.73
C MET A 44 2.71 6.05 2.88
N ALA A 45 2.12 4.88 2.58
CA ALA A 45 2.79 3.90 1.72
C ALA A 45 3.02 4.46 0.31
N GLY A 46 2.00 5.08 -0.29
CA GLY A 46 2.15 5.74 -1.59
C GLY A 46 3.08 6.95 -1.56
N GLN A 47 3.06 7.71 -0.48
CA GLN A 47 4.00 8.81 -0.26
C GLN A 47 5.45 8.29 -0.24
N TYR A 48 5.73 7.20 0.45
CA TYR A 48 7.07 6.60 0.52
C TYR A 48 7.56 6.11 -0.84
N GLN A 49 6.69 5.51 -1.65
CA GLN A 49 7.02 5.18 -3.05
C GLN A 49 7.39 6.43 -3.85
N ALA A 50 6.62 7.50 -3.73
CA ALA A 50 6.87 8.76 -4.43
C ALA A 50 8.20 9.40 -3.99
N GLU A 51 8.48 9.42 -2.70
CA GLU A 51 9.73 9.96 -2.14
C GLU A 51 10.95 9.20 -2.70
N TYR A 52 10.88 7.85 -2.77
CA TYR A 52 11.94 7.04 -3.36
C TYR A 52 12.14 7.35 -4.86
N ILE A 53 11.05 7.43 -5.63
CA ILE A 53 11.10 7.81 -7.05
C ILE A 53 11.76 9.19 -7.24
N LEU A 54 11.35 10.17 -6.44
CA LEU A 54 11.88 11.54 -6.52
C LEU A 54 13.36 11.63 -6.13
N GLU A 55 13.79 10.84 -5.15
CA GLU A 55 15.21 10.72 -4.77
C GLU A 55 16.04 10.14 -5.91
N LYS A 56 15.63 8.99 -6.46
CA LYS A 56 16.35 8.32 -7.55
C LYS A 56 16.39 9.14 -8.83
N PHE A 57 15.33 9.87 -9.12
CA PHE A 57 15.23 10.73 -10.30
C PHE A 57 15.41 12.23 -10.00
N ALA A 58 16.22 12.56 -8.98
CA ALA A 58 16.45 13.96 -8.60
C ALA A 58 16.88 14.85 -9.78
N ALA A 59 17.72 14.33 -10.69
CA ALA A 59 18.23 15.03 -11.86
C ALA A 59 17.27 15.05 -13.07
N LYS A 60 16.14 14.35 -13.05
CA LYS A 60 15.15 14.35 -14.14
C LYS A 60 14.12 15.45 -13.91
N ASP A 61 13.76 16.18 -14.97
CA ASP A 61 12.67 17.16 -14.96
C ASP A 61 11.30 16.52 -15.29
N GLU A 62 11.33 15.35 -15.95
CA GLU A 62 10.15 14.62 -16.40
C GLU A 62 10.27 13.15 -16.03
N ILE A 63 9.20 12.57 -15.49
CA ILE A 63 9.13 11.17 -15.03
C ILE A 63 7.89 10.50 -15.62
N ASN A 64 8.08 9.37 -16.29
CA ASN A 64 7.01 8.54 -16.85
C ASN A 64 6.67 7.40 -15.88
N VAL A 65 5.49 7.43 -15.31
CA VAL A 65 5.03 6.53 -14.25
C VAL A 65 3.97 5.57 -14.78
N VAL A 66 4.18 4.28 -14.56
CA VAL A 66 3.15 3.24 -14.66
C VAL A 66 2.60 2.99 -13.27
N ILE A 67 1.27 2.89 -13.11
CA ILE A 67 0.63 2.56 -11.84
C ILE A 67 -0.18 1.27 -11.99
N LEU A 68 0.14 0.25 -11.19
CA LEU A 68 -0.63 -0.98 -11.07
C LEU A 68 -1.40 -0.96 -9.75
N LYS A 69 -2.72 -0.99 -9.85
CA LYS A 69 -3.61 -0.77 -8.71
C LYS A 69 -4.27 -2.06 -8.24
N GLY A 70 -4.56 -2.13 -6.96
CA GLY A 70 -5.45 -3.13 -6.39
C GLY A 70 -6.91 -2.96 -6.85
N PRO A 71 -7.88 -3.68 -6.24
CA PRO A 71 -9.31 -3.51 -6.53
C PRO A 71 -9.77 -2.07 -6.29
N LYS A 72 -10.63 -1.57 -7.16
CA LYS A 72 -11.02 -0.15 -7.24
C LYS A 72 -11.50 0.46 -5.92
N ASP A 73 -12.24 -0.31 -5.13
CA ASP A 73 -12.88 0.19 -3.90
C ASP A 73 -12.13 -0.22 -2.62
N ALA A 74 -10.92 -0.80 -2.74
CA ALA A 74 -10.09 -1.16 -1.59
C ALA A 74 -9.40 0.09 -1.01
N SER A 75 -9.38 0.22 0.32
CA SER A 75 -8.73 1.35 1.00
C SER A 75 -7.25 1.47 0.66
N GLY A 76 -6.52 0.35 0.62
CA GLY A 76 -5.12 0.31 0.20
C GLY A 76 -4.91 0.82 -1.22
N THR A 77 -5.80 0.47 -2.15
CA THR A 77 -5.74 0.98 -3.54
C THR A 77 -5.91 2.49 -3.58
N ILE A 78 -6.91 3.00 -2.88
CA ILE A 78 -7.23 4.43 -2.86
C ILE A 78 -6.10 5.20 -2.20
N GLY A 79 -5.74 4.84 -0.96
CA GLY A 79 -4.75 5.57 -0.18
C GLY A 79 -3.36 5.54 -0.82
N ARG A 80 -2.86 4.36 -1.20
CA ARG A 80 -1.54 4.21 -1.82
C ARG A 80 -1.43 4.97 -3.14
N THR A 81 -2.46 4.89 -4.00
CA THR A 81 -2.49 5.63 -5.28
C THR A 81 -2.57 7.14 -5.05
N GLU A 82 -3.37 7.60 -4.08
CA GLU A 82 -3.51 9.02 -3.75
C GLU A 82 -2.21 9.58 -3.18
N GLY A 83 -1.59 8.90 -2.21
CA GLY A 83 -0.32 9.29 -1.62
C GLY A 83 0.79 9.42 -2.66
N LEU A 84 0.90 8.43 -3.55
CA LEU A 84 1.84 8.48 -4.68
C LEU A 84 1.60 9.70 -5.57
N LYS A 85 0.37 9.90 -6.04
CA LYS A 85 0.05 10.97 -6.98
C LYS A 85 0.16 12.36 -6.38
N GLN A 86 -0.29 12.56 -5.15
CA GLN A 86 -0.20 13.86 -4.48
C GLN A 86 1.26 14.25 -4.23
N THR A 87 2.08 13.32 -3.75
CA THR A 87 3.49 13.58 -3.47
C THR A 87 4.28 13.85 -4.74
N LEU A 88 4.10 13.03 -5.79
CA LEU A 88 4.72 13.29 -7.09
C LEU A 88 4.25 14.63 -7.68
N GLY A 89 2.95 14.92 -7.61
CA GLY A 89 2.37 16.18 -8.12
C GLY A 89 2.88 17.43 -7.42
N ALA A 90 3.23 17.34 -6.13
CA ALA A 90 3.79 18.44 -5.35
C ALA A 90 5.30 18.68 -5.63
N SER A 91 5.98 17.81 -6.35
CA SER A 91 7.44 17.84 -6.56
C SER A 91 7.94 18.97 -7.45
N GLY A 92 7.06 19.60 -8.23
CA GLY A 92 7.43 20.58 -9.27
C GLY A 92 7.97 19.96 -10.56
N LYS A 93 8.13 18.63 -10.63
CA LYS A 93 8.53 17.91 -11.82
C LYS A 93 7.32 17.63 -12.73
N LYS A 94 7.58 17.41 -14.03
CA LYS A 94 6.54 16.96 -14.95
C LYS A 94 6.31 15.46 -14.76
N ILE A 95 5.15 15.06 -14.27
CA ILE A 95 4.79 13.66 -14.05
C ILE A 95 3.81 13.22 -15.16
N ASN A 96 4.20 12.21 -15.92
CA ASN A 96 3.33 11.61 -16.93
C ASN A 96 2.88 10.23 -16.44
N TYR A 97 1.61 10.07 -16.15
CA TYR A 97 1.04 8.75 -15.90
C TYR A 97 0.79 8.07 -17.25
N VAL A 98 1.81 7.33 -17.72
CA VAL A 98 1.80 6.72 -19.07
C VAL A 98 0.93 5.49 -19.17
N PHE A 99 0.64 4.84 -18.04
CA PHE A 99 -0.30 3.72 -17.94
C PHE A 99 -0.82 3.62 -16.51
N GLU A 100 -2.10 3.28 -16.34
CA GLU A 100 -2.70 3.04 -15.04
C GLU A 100 -3.88 2.09 -15.18
N ASP A 101 -3.86 0.94 -14.46
CA ASP A 101 -4.97 -0.01 -14.47
C ASP A 101 -5.03 -0.83 -13.17
N ASN A 102 -6.14 -1.56 -12.97
CA ASN A 102 -6.37 -2.38 -11.80
C ASN A 102 -5.93 -3.83 -12.04
N ALA A 103 -4.85 -4.24 -11.41
CA ALA A 103 -4.36 -5.62 -11.41
C ALA A 103 -4.88 -6.45 -10.19
N ASN A 104 -5.70 -5.83 -9.32
CA ASN A 104 -6.49 -6.50 -8.30
C ASN A 104 -5.68 -7.38 -7.32
N TRP A 105 -4.50 -6.90 -6.90
CA TRP A 105 -3.54 -7.62 -6.03
C TRP A 105 -2.98 -8.91 -6.65
N ASN A 106 -3.07 -9.09 -7.96
CA ASN A 106 -2.74 -10.34 -8.64
C ASN A 106 -1.54 -10.16 -9.58
N GLU A 107 -0.53 -11.01 -9.39
CA GLU A 107 0.71 -11.03 -10.16
C GLU A 107 0.48 -11.28 -11.66
N ASP A 108 -0.33 -12.29 -11.99
CA ASP A 108 -0.57 -12.68 -13.39
C ASP A 108 -1.31 -11.58 -14.15
N ILE A 109 -2.31 -10.93 -13.51
CA ILE A 109 -3.03 -9.82 -14.11
C ILE A 109 -2.09 -8.62 -14.30
N ALA A 110 -1.23 -8.32 -13.31
CA ALA A 110 -0.24 -7.26 -13.41
C ALA A 110 0.74 -7.50 -14.56
N LYS A 111 1.19 -8.75 -14.72
CA LYS A 111 2.04 -9.19 -15.83
C LYS A 111 1.35 -9.00 -17.17
N GLU A 112 0.10 -9.41 -17.32
CA GLU A 112 -0.69 -9.24 -18.54
C GLU A 112 -0.85 -7.76 -18.91
N LEU A 113 -1.28 -6.92 -17.95
CA LEU A 113 -1.46 -5.48 -18.13
C LEU A 113 -0.15 -4.78 -18.51
N THR A 114 0.94 -5.13 -17.84
CA THR A 114 2.28 -4.60 -18.16
C THR A 114 2.72 -5.04 -19.56
N GLY A 115 2.46 -6.29 -19.96
CA GLY A 115 2.71 -6.76 -21.31
C GLY A 115 1.90 -6.00 -22.38
N MET A 116 0.66 -5.59 -22.07
CA MET A 116 -0.13 -4.71 -22.93
C MET A 116 0.50 -3.32 -23.02
N PHE A 117 0.95 -2.76 -21.90
CA PHE A 117 1.65 -1.47 -21.88
C PHE A 117 2.91 -1.50 -22.77
N LEU A 118 3.76 -2.53 -22.63
CA LEU A 118 4.99 -2.66 -23.40
C LEU A 118 4.74 -2.71 -24.91
N LYS A 119 3.64 -3.35 -25.35
CA LYS A 119 3.24 -3.39 -26.76
C LYS A 119 2.88 -2.02 -27.35
N THR A 120 2.61 -1.01 -26.50
CA THR A 120 2.36 0.36 -26.96
C THR A 120 3.64 1.08 -27.44
N GLY A 121 4.82 0.56 -27.11
CA GLY A 121 6.12 1.19 -27.38
C GLY A 121 6.43 2.42 -26.51
N ARG A 122 5.55 2.72 -25.52
CA ARG A 122 5.78 3.83 -24.59
C ARG A 122 6.86 3.45 -23.57
N GLN A 123 7.60 4.45 -23.09
CA GLN A 123 8.66 4.26 -22.11
C GLN A 123 8.11 4.52 -20.70
N ALA A 124 8.58 3.76 -19.71
CA ALA A 124 8.39 4.01 -18.30
C ALA A 124 9.73 4.27 -17.63
N ASP A 125 9.76 5.20 -16.70
CA ASP A 125 10.88 5.40 -15.78
C ASP A 125 10.70 4.57 -14.50
N CYS A 126 9.44 4.38 -14.09
CA CYS A 126 9.11 3.53 -12.94
C CYS A 126 7.75 2.86 -13.09
N VAL A 127 7.61 1.74 -12.40
CA VAL A 127 6.36 1.03 -12.16
C VAL A 127 6.10 1.05 -10.66
N ALA A 128 5.08 1.80 -10.24
CA ALA A 128 4.61 1.83 -8.87
C ALA A 128 3.36 0.94 -8.74
N ALA A 129 3.51 -0.18 -8.06
CA ALA A 129 2.43 -1.09 -7.79
C ALA A 129 1.91 -0.91 -6.36
N ASN A 130 0.60 -1.08 -6.16
CA ASN A 130 0.02 -0.96 -4.83
C ASN A 130 0.36 -2.15 -3.91
N ASN A 131 0.93 -3.26 -4.42
CA ASN A 131 1.56 -4.32 -3.62
C ASN A 131 2.73 -4.99 -4.36
N ASP A 132 3.47 -5.86 -3.66
CA ASP A 132 4.65 -6.53 -4.19
C ASP A 132 4.33 -7.52 -5.30
N ASP A 133 3.27 -8.32 -5.18
CA ASP A 133 2.89 -9.31 -6.19
C ASP A 133 2.69 -8.64 -7.55
N MET A 134 2.00 -7.50 -7.58
CA MET A 134 1.82 -6.76 -8.82
C MET A 134 3.12 -6.17 -9.36
N ALA A 135 4.05 -5.74 -8.49
CA ALA A 135 5.37 -5.28 -8.90
C ALA A 135 6.19 -6.41 -9.52
N ILE A 136 6.18 -7.60 -8.91
CA ILE A 136 6.84 -8.81 -9.42
C ILE A 136 6.26 -9.21 -10.79
N GLY A 137 4.94 -9.16 -10.95
CA GLY A 137 4.28 -9.39 -12.23
C GLY A 137 4.73 -8.41 -13.31
N ALA A 138 4.92 -7.14 -12.96
CA ALA A 138 5.44 -6.15 -13.89
C ALA A 138 6.88 -6.45 -14.32
N VAL A 139 7.77 -6.75 -13.36
CA VAL A 139 9.16 -7.16 -13.66
C VAL A 139 9.16 -8.36 -14.62
N SER A 140 8.36 -9.38 -14.32
CA SER A 140 8.25 -10.59 -15.14
C SER A 140 7.81 -10.29 -16.57
N ALA A 141 6.92 -9.31 -16.78
CA ALA A 141 6.50 -8.89 -18.11
C ALA A 141 7.63 -8.21 -18.91
N PHE A 142 8.45 -7.37 -18.26
CA PHE A 142 9.61 -6.74 -18.87
C PHE A 142 10.66 -7.80 -19.28
N GLU A 143 10.97 -8.73 -18.36
CA GLU A 143 11.91 -9.84 -18.61
C GLU A 143 11.47 -10.71 -19.80
N GLU A 144 10.20 -11.12 -19.84
CA GLU A 144 9.66 -11.93 -20.95
C GLU A 144 9.64 -11.19 -22.29
N ALA A 145 9.43 -9.88 -22.26
CA ALA A 145 9.49 -9.05 -23.47
C ALA A 145 10.93 -8.76 -23.93
N GLY A 146 11.94 -9.17 -23.17
CA GLY A 146 13.35 -8.86 -23.44
C GLY A 146 13.68 -7.37 -23.34
N VAL A 147 12.91 -6.61 -22.57
CA VAL A 147 13.11 -5.19 -22.32
C VAL A 147 14.09 -5.03 -21.15
N ASN A 148 15.10 -4.17 -21.32
CA ASN A 148 16.04 -3.90 -20.24
C ASN A 148 15.34 -3.27 -19.03
N THR A 149 15.46 -3.90 -17.88
CA THR A 149 14.87 -3.45 -16.61
C THR A 149 15.74 -2.45 -15.85
N GLU A 150 17.09 -2.44 -16.05
CA GLU A 150 18.02 -1.60 -15.28
C GLU A 150 17.65 -0.11 -15.18
N PRO A 151 17.12 0.55 -16.23
CA PRO A 151 16.76 1.96 -16.13
C PRO A 151 15.36 2.20 -15.53
N VAL A 152 14.62 1.16 -15.19
CA VAL A 152 13.23 1.24 -14.70
C VAL A 152 13.18 0.85 -13.23
N LEU A 153 12.61 1.71 -12.38
CA LEU A 153 12.38 1.38 -10.98
C LEU A 153 11.09 0.57 -10.82
N PHE A 154 11.14 -0.51 -10.04
CA PHE A 154 9.98 -1.32 -9.67
C PHE A 154 9.71 -1.22 -8.17
N LEU A 155 8.54 -0.71 -7.81
CA LEU A 155 8.18 -0.41 -6.43
C LEU A 155 6.89 -1.15 -6.03
N GLY A 156 6.94 -1.82 -4.88
CA GLY A 156 5.82 -2.53 -4.27
C GLY A 156 5.38 -1.93 -2.94
N VAL A 157 4.54 -2.65 -2.23
CA VAL A 157 4.13 -2.45 -0.84
C VAL A 157 3.84 -3.82 -0.26
N ASP A 158 4.06 -4.03 0.99
CA ASP A 158 3.84 -5.11 1.94
C ASP A 158 5.13 -5.64 2.55
N ALA A 159 6.30 -5.55 1.85
CA ALA A 159 7.53 -6.26 2.13
C ALA A 159 7.27 -7.77 2.33
N SER A 160 6.51 -8.34 1.40
CA SER A 160 6.24 -9.78 1.34
C SER A 160 7.55 -10.57 1.14
N ALA A 161 7.55 -11.85 1.47
CA ALA A 161 8.72 -12.70 1.24
C ALA A 161 9.20 -12.63 -0.22
N GLY A 162 8.25 -12.68 -1.20
CA GLY A 162 8.58 -12.53 -2.62
C GLY A 162 9.10 -11.16 -2.99
N GLY A 163 8.55 -10.08 -2.40
CA GLY A 163 9.03 -8.71 -2.58
C GLY A 163 10.44 -8.52 -2.03
N CYS A 164 10.72 -9.02 -0.81
CA CYS A 164 12.05 -8.97 -0.21
C CYS A 164 13.07 -9.78 -1.01
N GLU A 165 12.72 -10.99 -1.49
CA GLU A 165 13.57 -11.78 -2.37
C GLU A 165 13.85 -11.05 -3.70
N ALA A 166 12.84 -10.41 -4.29
CA ALA A 166 12.99 -9.64 -5.53
C ALA A 166 13.91 -8.43 -5.36
N ILE A 167 13.86 -7.73 -4.22
CA ILE A 167 14.78 -6.63 -3.90
C ILE A 167 16.19 -7.16 -3.67
N ALA A 168 16.36 -8.20 -2.86
CA ALA A 168 17.67 -8.79 -2.60
C ALA A 168 18.33 -9.34 -3.87
N GLY A 169 17.53 -9.83 -4.81
CA GLY A 169 17.95 -10.29 -6.14
C GLY A 169 18.12 -9.19 -7.19
N GLY A 170 17.86 -7.93 -6.87
CA GLY A 170 17.98 -6.80 -7.80
C GLY A 170 16.90 -6.73 -8.88
N ARG A 171 15.75 -7.41 -8.68
CA ARG A 171 14.61 -7.39 -9.60
C ARG A 171 13.61 -6.29 -9.27
N MET A 172 13.51 -5.90 -8.01
CA MET A 172 12.75 -4.75 -7.52
C MET A 172 13.68 -3.81 -6.78
N ASP A 173 13.29 -2.55 -6.66
CA ASP A 173 14.11 -1.49 -6.04
C ASP A 173 13.63 -1.12 -4.64
N PHE A 174 12.32 -1.23 -4.39
CA PHE A 174 11.72 -0.69 -3.19
C PHE A 174 10.39 -1.38 -2.85
N THR A 175 10.15 -1.53 -1.57
CA THR A 175 8.83 -1.85 -1.02
C THR A 175 8.58 -1.08 0.28
N VAL A 176 7.38 -1.16 0.79
CA VAL A 176 6.97 -0.56 2.07
C VAL A 176 6.47 -1.68 2.97
N PHE A 177 7.15 -1.88 4.11
CA PHE A 177 6.73 -2.91 5.06
C PHE A 177 5.44 -2.52 5.76
N GLN A 178 4.44 -3.41 5.66
CA GLN A 178 3.19 -3.34 6.41
C GLN A 178 3.28 -4.24 7.64
N PRO A 179 3.24 -3.72 8.87
CA PRO A 179 3.45 -4.50 10.09
C PRO A 179 2.22 -5.33 10.47
N MET A 180 1.84 -6.32 9.66
CA MET A 180 0.61 -7.11 9.84
C MET A 180 0.54 -7.82 11.19
N SER A 181 1.64 -8.41 11.67
CA SER A 181 1.68 -9.06 12.99
C SER A 181 1.38 -8.08 14.11
N ALA A 182 2.02 -6.90 14.07
CA ALA A 182 1.78 -5.85 15.06
C ALA A 182 0.34 -5.28 14.97
N GLN A 183 -0.23 -5.17 13.75
CA GLN A 183 -1.64 -4.78 13.59
C GLN A 183 -2.59 -5.80 14.25
N ILE A 184 -2.35 -7.11 14.06
CA ILE A 184 -3.14 -8.18 14.66
C ILE A 184 -3.02 -8.14 16.19
N GLU A 185 -1.80 -8.07 16.73
CA GLU A 185 -1.57 -8.00 18.17
C GLU A 185 -2.26 -6.78 18.80
N THR A 186 -2.13 -5.61 18.14
CA THR A 186 -2.77 -4.36 18.55
C THR A 186 -4.30 -4.47 18.50
N ALA A 187 -4.86 -5.09 17.48
CA ALA A 187 -6.30 -5.30 17.38
C ALA A 187 -6.83 -6.22 18.50
N VAL A 188 -6.10 -7.30 18.82
CA VAL A 188 -6.46 -8.19 19.95
C VAL A 188 -6.38 -7.45 21.28
N LYS A 189 -5.33 -6.66 21.51
CA LYS A 189 -5.17 -5.83 22.71
C LYS A 189 -6.31 -4.80 22.83
N ALA A 190 -6.65 -4.15 21.74
CA ALA A 190 -7.76 -3.19 21.70
C ALA A 190 -9.10 -3.88 22.00
N ALA A 191 -9.37 -5.04 21.40
CA ALA A 191 -10.58 -5.80 21.66
C ALA A 191 -10.68 -6.22 23.14
N ALA A 192 -9.59 -6.67 23.76
CA ALA A 192 -9.55 -7.02 25.18
C ALA A 192 -9.86 -5.79 26.06
N ASN A 193 -9.24 -4.64 25.80
CA ASN A 193 -9.50 -3.41 26.53
C ASN A 193 -10.98 -3.00 26.43
N LEU A 194 -11.55 -3.04 25.24
CA LEU A 194 -12.95 -2.69 25.01
C LEU A 194 -13.91 -3.66 25.72
N ALA A 195 -13.62 -4.96 25.74
CA ALA A 195 -14.40 -5.97 26.43
C ALA A 195 -14.39 -5.76 27.97
N GLU A 196 -13.31 -5.21 28.52
CA GLU A 196 -13.17 -4.87 29.93
C GLU A 196 -13.73 -3.47 30.28
N GLY A 197 -14.32 -2.77 29.31
CA GLY A 197 -14.81 -1.40 29.48
C GLY A 197 -13.70 -0.34 29.61
N LYS A 198 -12.47 -0.70 29.23
CA LYS A 198 -11.33 0.23 29.13
C LYS A 198 -11.33 0.88 27.75
N GLY A 199 -10.86 2.13 27.68
CA GLY A 199 -10.66 2.79 26.39
C GLY A 199 -9.40 2.30 25.67
N THR A 200 -9.21 2.78 24.45
CA THR A 200 -8.06 2.45 23.61
C THR A 200 -6.94 3.50 23.63
N GLY A 201 -7.14 4.65 24.30
CA GLY A 201 -6.24 5.82 24.26
C GLY A 201 -4.84 5.59 24.81
N GLU A 202 -4.59 4.53 25.60
CA GLU A 202 -3.25 4.17 26.09
C GLU A 202 -2.50 3.22 25.12
N ILE A 203 -3.12 2.81 24.01
CA ILE A 203 -2.48 1.98 23.01
C ILE A 203 -1.68 2.91 22.07
N GLU A 204 -0.42 2.56 21.82
CA GLU A 204 0.43 3.30 20.88
C GLU A 204 -0.22 3.39 19.49
N GLY A 205 -0.20 4.57 18.90
CA GLY A 205 -0.86 4.85 17.62
C GLY A 205 -2.35 5.18 17.73
N ALA A 206 -2.93 5.18 18.96
CA ALA A 206 -4.33 5.56 19.13
C ALA A 206 -4.57 7.04 18.82
N SER A 207 -5.63 7.31 18.05
CA SER A 207 -6.06 8.68 17.74
C SER A 207 -6.74 9.33 18.95
N GLU A 208 -6.67 10.67 19.03
CA GLU A 208 -7.31 11.45 20.12
C GLU A 208 -8.82 11.26 20.17
N ASP A 209 -9.46 11.01 19.03
CA ASP A 209 -10.90 10.78 18.93
C ASP A 209 -11.30 9.33 19.29
N GLY A 210 -10.34 8.45 19.57
CA GLY A 210 -10.54 7.06 19.99
C GLY A 210 -11.19 6.16 18.95
N LYS A 211 -11.04 6.48 17.66
CA LYS A 211 -11.61 5.70 16.55
C LYS A 211 -10.56 4.91 15.79
N TYR A 212 -9.29 5.35 15.81
CA TYR A 212 -8.21 4.76 15.03
C TYR A 212 -7.06 4.34 15.93
N ILE A 213 -6.38 3.27 15.53
CA ILE A 213 -5.04 2.93 16.02
C ILE A 213 -4.22 2.65 14.77
N LEU A 214 -3.27 3.57 14.46
CA LEU A 214 -2.49 3.49 13.24
C LEU A 214 -1.03 3.13 13.57
N LEU A 215 -0.56 2.05 12.95
CA LEU A 215 0.82 1.61 13.05
C LEU A 215 1.62 2.17 11.87
N PRO A 216 2.87 2.60 12.07
CA PRO A 216 3.69 3.16 11.01
C PRO A 216 4.05 2.11 9.96
N PHE A 217 4.12 2.55 8.70
CA PHE A 217 4.81 1.83 7.66
C PHE A 217 6.32 2.07 7.74
N GLU A 218 7.12 1.19 7.14
CA GLU A 218 8.58 1.33 7.06
C GLU A 218 9.05 1.19 5.62
N LYS A 219 10.07 1.97 5.24
CA LYS A 219 10.69 1.93 3.91
C LYS A 219 11.67 0.76 3.84
N VAL A 220 11.59 -0.04 2.77
CA VAL A 220 12.47 -1.18 2.54
C VAL A 220 13.09 -1.09 1.15
N ASP A 221 14.41 -1.11 1.10
CA ASP A 221 15.20 -1.18 -0.11
C ASP A 221 16.40 -2.14 0.08
N ILE A 222 17.31 -2.17 -0.86
CA ILE A 222 18.49 -3.06 -0.82
C ILE A 222 19.37 -2.87 0.42
N ASN A 223 19.31 -1.71 1.07
CA ASN A 223 20.16 -1.41 2.21
C ASN A 223 19.68 -2.06 3.52
N ASN A 224 18.38 -2.34 3.63
CA ASN A 224 17.78 -2.88 4.85
C ASN A 224 16.88 -4.11 4.63
N VAL A 225 16.68 -4.57 3.40
CA VAL A 225 15.81 -5.72 3.09
C VAL A 225 16.15 -6.99 3.87
N ALA A 226 17.41 -7.17 4.26
CA ALA A 226 17.83 -8.33 5.05
C ALA A 226 17.19 -8.41 6.45
N GLU A 227 16.62 -7.31 6.96
CA GLU A 227 15.93 -7.25 8.24
C GLU A 227 14.46 -7.75 8.14
N TYR A 228 13.97 -7.93 6.91
CA TYR A 228 12.58 -8.31 6.61
C TYR A 228 12.45 -9.70 5.94
N GLN A 229 13.54 -10.46 5.86
CA GLN A 229 13.60 -11.80 5.28
C GLN A 229 13.38 -12.92 6.31
#